data_7cc7ccd979dbc111bde87fbcd83f7ae6
#
_entry.id   7cc7ccd979dbc111bde87fbcd83f7ae6
#
_cell.length_a   1.000
_cell.length_b   1.000
_cell.length_c   1.000
_cell.angle_alpha   90.00
_cell.angle_beta   90.00
_cell.angle_gamma   90.00
#
_symmetry.space_group_name_H-M   'P 1'
#
loop_
_entity.id
_entity.type
_entity.pdbx_description
1 polymer ?
#
loop_
_entity_poly.entity_id
_entity_poly.type
_entity_poly.pdbx_seq_one_letter_code
_entity_poly.pdbx_strand_id
1 'polypeptide(L)'
;MSPATLRHGAVILAAGGSHRLGVSKQLSRVGAEPLVRRAARAALATHPVRTVVAVGADADATFAAVADLDVERVEVTEWAQGMGASLRAAVQACDGHCDGLLVLLCDQPTVTAAHLQRLLAAWRDAPHKAIASAYAGTVGVPAILPCAWFAELAHLSGDRGARELLRGRADQVIPVAEPELTHDVDVPDDLGAARARDAAMEREH
;
A
#
# COMPACT_ATOMS: atom_id res chain seq x y z
N MET A 1 30.01 13.15 -11.19
CA MET A 1 28.55 13.36 -11.13
C MET A 1 28.03 12.55 -9.96
N SER A 2 27.49 13.20 -8.94
CA SER A 2 26.80 12.45 -7.86
C SER A 2 25.64 11.66 -8.47
N PRO A 3 25.43 10.40 -8.08
CA PRO A 3 24.24 9.66 -8.53
C PRO A 3 23.00 10.45 -8.12
N ALA A 4 22.06 10.64 -9.06
CA ALA A 4 20.81 11.29 -8.76
C ALA A 4 20.13 10.49 -7.61
N THR A 5 19.74 11.18 -6.54
CA THR A 5 19.07 10.54 -5.42
C THR A 5 17.70 10.05 -5.90
N LEU A 6 17.50 8.73 -5.89
CA LEU A 6 16.23 8.09 -6.27
C LEU A 6 15.10 8.57 -5.34
N ARG A 7 14.01 9.02 -5.93
CA ARG A 7 12.83 9.53 -5.24
C ARG A 7 11.69 8.53 -5.36
N HIS A 8 11.07 8.18 -4.26
CA HIS A 8 9.85 7.35 -4.30
C HIS A 8 8.63 8.17 -3.94
N GLY A 9 7.51 7.84 -4.59
CA GLY A 9 6.17 8.18 -4.14
C GLY A 9 5.59 7.05 -3.30
N ALA A 10 4.50 7.32 -2.58
CA ALA A 10 3.76 6.31 -1.84
C ALA A 10 2.26 6.41 -2.15
N VAL A 11 1.58 5.25 -2.23
CA VAL A 11 0.14 5.19 -2.37
C VAL A 11 -0.47 4.21 -1.37
N ILE A 12 -1.54 4.65 -0.73
CA ILE A 12 -2.40 3.81 0.10
C ILE A 12 -3.68 3.53 -0.69
N LEU A 13 -3.90 2.27 -1.09
CA LEU A 13 -5.12 1.84 -1.76
C LEU A 13 -6.22 1.61 -0.73
N ALA A 14 -7.20 2.51 -0.71
CA ALA A 14 -8.29 2.54 0.27
C ALA A 14 -9.68 2.76 -0.38
N ALA A 15 -9.84 2.40 -1.67
CA ALA A 15 -11.05 2.66 -2.43
C ALA A 15 -12.13 1.58 -2.33
N GLY A 16 -11.82 0.39 -1.79
CA GLY A 16 -12.71 -0.78 -1.79
C GLY A 16 -13.96 -0.61 -0.93
N GLY A 17 -15.09 -1.24 -1.33
CA GLY A 17 -16.40 -1.13 -0.68
C GLY A 17 -16.61 -2.01 0.56
N SER A 18 -15.62 -2.78 1.01
CA SER A 18 -15.64 -3.59 2.27
C SER A 18 -16.89 -4.46 2.46
N HIS A 19 -17.45 -5.03 1.39
CA HIS A 19 -18.75 -5.72 1.40
C HIS A 19 -18.89 -6.85 2.43
N ARG A 20 -17.79 -7.56 2.76
CA ARG A 20 -17.79 -8.69 3.70
C ARG A 20 -17.76 -8.28 5.17
N LEU A 21 -17.20 -7.11 5.49
CA LEU A 21 -17.09 -6.63 6.87
C LEU A 21 -18.37 -5.98 7.39
N GLY A 22 -19.29 -5.57 6.51
CA GLY A 22 -20.51 -4.83 6.88
C GLY A 22 -20.24 -3.41 7.39
N VAL A 23 -18.97 -3.02 7.52
CA VAL A 23 -18.49 -1.69 7.90
C VAL A 23 -17.31 -1.31 7.00
N SER A 24 -17.04 -0.03 6.87
CA SER A 24 -15.88 0.44 6.11
C SER A 24 -14.59 -0.09 6.72
N LYS A 25 -13.90 -1.00 6.00
CA LYS A 25 -12.63 -1.61 6.42
C LYS A 25 -11.59 -0.54 6.72
N GLN A 26 -11.51 0.46 5.86
CA GLN A 26 -10.55 1.55 5.94
C GLN A 26 -10.65 2.34 7.26
N LEU A 27 -11.87 2.43 7.79
CA LEU A 27 -12.20 3.13 9.03
C LEU A 27 -12.19 2.23 10.27
N SER A 28 -12.10 0.91 10.07
CA SER A 28 -11.95 -0.04 11.17
C SER A 28 -10.68 0.23 11.96
N ARG A 29 -10.75 0.10 13.29
CA ARG A 29 -9.65 0.47 14.19
C ARG A 29 -8.89 -0.74 14.70
N VAL A 30 -7.58 -0.63 14.66
CA VAL A 30 -6.64 -1.48 15.39
C VAL A 30 -5.88 -0.58 16.36
N GLY A 31 -5.97 -0.86 17.67
CA GLY A 31 -5.57 0.10 18.69
C GLY A 31 -6.39 1.39 18.62
N ALA A 32 -5.73 2.52 18.72
CA ALA A 32 -6.37 3.84 18.69
C ALA A 32 -6.64 4.37 17.27
N GLU A 33 -6.07 3.77 16.21
CA GLU A 33 -6.04 4.34 14.87
C GLU A 33 -6.89 3.58 13.84
N PRO A 34 -7.58 4.28 12.90
CA PRO A 34 -8.15 3.67 11.72
C PRO A 34 -7.06 3.01 10.85
N LEU A 35 -7.40 1.92 10.17
CA LEU A 35 -6.46 1.18 9.30
C LEU A 35 -5.83 2.07 8.21
N VAL A 36 -6.61 2.93 7.56
CA VAL A 36 -6.09 3.86 6.55
C VAL A 36 -5.06 4.82 7.14
N ARG A 37 -5.28 5.32 8.36
CA ARG A 37 -4.36 6.23 9.03
C ARG A 37 -3.05 5.54 9.40
N ARG A 38 -3.14 4.31 9.92
CA ARG A 38 -1.98 3.48 10.25
C ARG A 38 -1.10 3.25 9.02
N ALA A 39 -1.70 2.87 7.88
CA ALA A 39 -0.99 2.68 6.62
C ALA A 39 -0.35 3.99 6.10
N ALA A 40 -1.08 5.11 6.17
CA ALA A 40 -0.58 6.42 5.77
C ALA A 40 0.64 6.86 6.62
N ARG A 41 0.58 6.69 7.95
CA ARG A 41 1.72 7.01 8.84
C ARG A 41 2.93 6.13 8.56
N ALA A 42 2.73 4.82 8.32
CA ALA A 42 3.83 3.94 7.95
C ALA A 42 4.50 4.36 6.63
N ALA A 43 3.70 4.76 5.63
CA ALA A 43 4.20 5.28 4.37
C ALA A 43 4.98 6.60 4.55
N LEU A 44 4.41 7.57 5.27
CA LEU A 44 5.05 8.88 5.54
C LEU A 44 6.37 8.76 6.29
N ALA A 45 6.52 7.78 7.17
CA ALA A 45 7.78 7.51 7.87
C ALA A 45 8.92 7.05 6.93
N THR A 46 8.64 6.78 5.66
CA THR A 46 9.65 6.50 4.64
C THR A 46 10.13 7.75 3.89
N HIS A 47 9.58 8.92 4.18
CA HIS A 47 9.87 10.22 3.56
C HIS A 47 9.69 10.20 2.03
N PRO A 48 8.51 9.83 1.51
CA PRO A 48 8.21 9.90 0.08
C PRO A 48 8.14 11.35 -0.39
N VAL A 49 8.44 11.60 -1.68
CA VAL A 49 8.30 12.93 -2.29
C VAL A 49 6.84 13.31 -2.51
N ARG A 50 5.95 12.32 -2.50
CA ARG A 50 4.50 12.47 -2.62
C ARG A 50 3.81 11.27 -1.99
N THR A 51 2.76 11.52 -1.21
CA THR A 51 1.91 10.46 -0.64
C THR A 51 0.48 10.67 -1.09
N VAL A 52 -0.14 9.66 -1.71
CA VAL A 52 -1.53 9.71 -2.13
C VAL A 52 -2.36 8.64 -1.42
N VAL A 53 -3.60 8.99 -1.09
CA VAL A 53 -4.61 8.04 -0.60
C VAL A 53 -5.68 7.91 -1.67
N ALA A 54 -5.75 6.73 -2.30
CA ALA A 54 -6.76 6.42 -3.30
C ALA A 54 -8.06 6.02 -2.59
N VAL A 55 -9.10 6.83 -2.70
CA VAL A 55 -10.39 6.68 -2.03
C VAL A 55 -11.52 6.39 -3.04
N GLY A 56 -12.56 5.70 -2.60
CA GLY A 56 -13.66 5.28 -3.48
C GLY A 56 -15.01 5.21 -2.77
N ALA A 57 -15.47 4.04 -2.34
CA ALA A 57 -16.81 3.81 -1.81
C ALA A 57 -17.19 4.76 -0.65
N ASP A 58 -16.28 4.97 0.31
CA ASP A 58 -16.46 5.83 1.49
C ASP A 58 -15.47 7.00 1.45
N ALA A 59 -15.33 7.65 0.28
CA ALA A 59 -14.24 8.59 -0.02
C ALA A 59 -14.08 9.69 1.02
N ASP A 60 -15.16 10.39 1.38
CA ASP A 60 -15.10 11.54 2.31
C ASP A 60 -14.73 11.09 3.72
N ALA A 61 -15.36 10.04 4.24
CA ALA A 61 -15.07 9.52 5.58
C ALA A 61 -13.65 8.94 5.66
N THR A 62 -13.21 8.22 4.62
CA THR A 62 -11.88 7.65 4.54
C THR A 62 -10.82 8.74 4.52
N PHE A 63 -11.01 9.78 3.71
CA PHE A 63 -10.06 10.88 3.62
C PHE A 63 -10.05 11.74 4.89
N ALA A 64 -11.21 11.98 5.51
CA ALA A 64 -11.30 12.71 6.78
C ALA A 64 -10.44 12.07 7.89
N ALA A 65 -10.27 10.75 7.88
CA ALA A 65 -9.44 10.04 8.86
C ALA A 65 -7.92 10.31 8.73
N VAL A 66 -7.47 10.93 7.63
CA VAL A 66 -6.07 11.22 7.30
C VAL A 66 -5.83 12.67 6.88
N ALA A 67 -6.85 13.52 6.89
CA ALA A 67 -6.80 14.88 6.35
C ALA A 67 -5.80 15.83 7.05
N ASP A 68 -5.36 15.50 8.27
CA ASP A 68 -4.33 16.22 9.03
C ASP A 68 -2.91 15.72 8.74
N LEU A 69 -2.75 14.66 7.94
CA LEU A 69 -1.46 14.15 7.50
C LEU A 69 -1.06 14.79 6.16
N ASP A 70 0.24 14.74 5.85
CA ASP A 70 0.78 15.22 4.57
C ASP A 70 0.49 14.19 3.45
N VAL A 71 -0.78 14.10 3.07
CA VAL A 71 -1.28 13.17 2.05
C VAL A 71 -2.24 13.89 1.10
N GLU A 72 -2.25 13.46 -0.16
CA GLU A 72 -3.15 13.96 -1.18
C GLU A 72 -4.28 12.95 -1.44
N ARG A 73 -5.50 13.46 -1.65
CA ARG A 73 -6.66 12.65 -2.06
C ARG A 73 -6.60 12.35 -3.56
N VAL A 74 -6.75 11.09 -3.90
CA VAL A 74 -7.01 10.64 -5.28
C VAL A 74 -8.34 9.92 -5.31
N GLU A 75 -9.33 10.48 -6.01
CA GLU A 75 -10.67 9.92 -6.10
C GLU A 75 -10.74 8.88 -7.21
N VAL A 76 -11.14 7.67 -6.87
CA VAL A 76 -11.28 6.54 -7.79
C VAL A 76 -12.76 6.36 -8.09
N THR A 77 -13.27 7.04 -9.11
CA THR A 77 -14.69 6.98 -9.50
C THR A 77 -15.11 5.58 -9.95
N GLU A 78 -14.18 4.83 -10.54
CA GLU A 78 -14.40 3.48 -11.07
C GLU A 78 -13.99 2.37 -10.07
N TRP A 79 -13.95 2.66 -8.76
CA TRP A 79 -13.51 1.71 -7.72
C TRP A 79 -14.25 0.35 -7.78
N ALA A 80 -15.52 0.35 -8.20
CA ALA A 80 -16.32 -0.88 -8.33
C ALA A 80 -15.84 -1.82 -9.45
N GLN A 81 -14.98 -1.35 -10.35
CA GLN A 81 -14.36 -2.17 -11.40
C GLN A 81 -13.20 -3.03 -10.88
N GLY A 82 -12.80 -2.87 -9.61
CA GLY A 82 -11.75 -3.65 -8.98
C GLY A 82 -10.46 -2.87 -8.66
N MET A 83 -9.46 -3.58 -8.15
CA MET A 83 -8.21 -2.99 -7.64
C MET A 83 -7.38 -2.30 -8.74
N GLY A 84 -7.49 -2.73 -9.99
CA GLY A 84 -6.78 -2.14 -11.12
C GLY A 84 -7.12 -0.66 -11.31
N ALA A 85 -8.37 -0.25 -11.11
CA ALA A 85 -8.79 1.14 -11.20
C ALA A 85 -8.10 2.02 -10.15
N SER A 86 -7.98 1.53 -8.91
CA SER A 86 -7.32 2.24 -7.81
C SER A 86 -5.82 2.42 -8.07
N LEU A 87 -5.16 1.36 -8.53
CA LEU A 87 -3.73 1.41 -8.83
C LEU A 87 -3.44 2.32 -10.03
N ARG A 88 -4.27 2.26 -11.08
CA ARG A 88 -4.19 3.15 -12.24
C ARG A 88 -4.27 4.62 -11.84
N ALA A 89 -5.29 5.00 -11.06
CA ALA A 89 -5.46 6.37 -10.60
C ALA A 89 -4.27 6.86 -9.76
N ALA A 90 -3.74 6.00 -8.88
CA ALA A 90 -2.58 6.30 -8.05
C ALA A 90 -1.31 6.52 -8.88
N VAL A 91 -1.06 5.65 -9.88
CA VAL A 91 0.09 5.79 -10.80
C VAL A 91 0.00 7.09 -11.58
N GLN A 92 -1.16 7.43 -12.14
CA GLN A 92 -1.37 8.67 -12.87
C GLN A 92 -1.09 9.91 -12.00
N ALA A 93 -1.47 9.87 -10.72
CA ALA A 93 -1.19 10.96 -9.79
C ALA A 93 0.32 11.11 -9.46
N CYS A 94 1.10 10.04 -9.56
CA CYS A 94 2.52 10.00 -9.20
C CYS A 94 3.47 10.07 -10.40
N ASP A 95 2.95 9.89 -11.63
CA ASP A 95 3.77 9.87 -12.84
C ASP A 95 4.50 11.19 -13.05
N GLY A 96 5.78 11.11 -13.46
CA GLY A 96 6.67 12.27 -13.61
C GLY A 96 7.18 12.88 -12.30
N HIS A 97 6.68 12.43 -11.13
CA HIS A 97 7.07 12.97 -9.82
C HIS A 97 8.07 12.10 -9.05
N CYS A 98 8.14 10.81 -9.34
CA CYS A 98 9.00 9.85 -8.65
C CYS A 98 9.60 8.79 -9.60
N ASP A 99 10.68 8.15 -9.13
CA ASP A 99 11.40 7.10 -9.87
C ASP A 99 10.85 5.69 -9.54
N GLY A 100 10.05 5.58 -8.47
CA GLY A 100 9.36 4.36 -8.04
C GLY A 100 8.18 4.67 -7.14
N LEU A 101 7.18 3.77 -7.11
CA LEU A 101 5.95 3.91 -6.34
C LEU A 101 5.83 2.80 -5.30
N LEU A 102 5.87 3.17 -4.03
CA LEU A 102 5.59 2.29 -2.90
C LEU A 102 4.06 2.13 -2.76
N VAL A 103 3.57 0.91 -2.99
CA VAL A 103 2.15 0.58 -2.96
C VAL A 103 1.82 -0.17 -1.68
N LEU A 104 0.84 0.35 -0.92
CA LEU A 104 0.30 -0.25 0.30
C LEU A 104 -1.20 -0.49 0.18
N LEU A 105 -1.69 -1.53 0.88
CA LEU A 105 -3.11 -1.67 1.21
C LEU A 105 -3.34 -1.17 2.64
N CYS A 106 -4.56 -0.69 2.91
CA CYS A 106 -4.92 -0.26 4.25
C CYS A 106 -5.27 -1.43 5.21
N ASP A 107 -5.52 -2.62 4.68
CA ASP A 107 -5.99 -3.81 5.43
C ASP A 107 -4.87 -4.71 5.99
N GLN A 108 -3.62 -4.26 5.91
CA GLN A 108 -2.45 -4.94 6.45
C GLN A 108 -1.92 -4.24 7.72
N PRO A 109 -2.54 -4.45 8.89
CA PRO A 109 -2.23 -3.72 10.11
C PRO A 109 -0.82 -3.99 10.67
N THR A 110 -0.19 -5.08 10.25
CA THR A 110 1.17 -5.48 10.66
C THR A 110 2.29 -4.82 9.84
N VAL A 111 1.94 -4.02 8.82
CA VAL A 111 2.93 -3.25 8.05
C VAL A 111 3.62 -2.24 8.96
N THR A 112 4.96 -2.34 9.02
CA THR A 112 5.81 -1.43 9.79
C THR A 112 6.65 -0.52 8.89
N ALA A 113 7.00 0.66 9.39
CA ALA A 113 7.95 1.55 8.70
C ALA A 113 9.31 0.86 8.46
N ALA A 114 9.76 0.02 9.39
CA ALA A 114 11.01 -0.74 9.26
C ALA A 114 10.97 -1.70 8.06
N HIS A 115 9.85 -2.41 7.84
CA HIS A 115 9.68 -3.25 6.66
C HIS A 115 9.72 -2.43 5.37
N LEU A 116 8.98 -1.31 5.32
CA LEU A 116 8.97 -0.43 4.15
C LEU A 116 10.37 0.13 3.84
N GLN A 117 11.15 0.47 4.85
CA GLN A 117 12.54 0.90 4.66
C GLN A 117 13.43 -0.21 4.07
N ARG A 118 13.22 -1.49 4.45
CA ARG A 118 13.93 -2.63 3.82
C ARG A 118 13.59 -2.77 2.34
N LEU A 119 12.30 -2.60 1.96
CA LEU A 119 11.90 -2.60 0.56
C LEU A 119 12.61 -1.48 -0.22
N LEU A 120 12.63 -0.27 0.34
CA LEU A 120 13.27 0.88 -0.29
C LEU A 120 14.80 0.73 -0.38
N ALA A 121 15.44 0.15 0.62
CA ALA A 121 16.87 -0.14 0.56
C ALA A 121 17.18 -1.09 -0.60
N ALA A 122 16.46 -2.22 -0.69
CA ALA A 122 16.63 -3.18 -1.78
C ALA A 122 16.32 -2.55 -3.16
N TRP A 123 15.35 -1.64 -3.23
CA TRP A 123 15.03 -0.93 -4.48
C TRP A 123 16.15 0.03 -4.91
N ARG A 124 16.80 0.72 -3.98
CA ARG A 124 17.92 1.60 -4.33
C ARG A 124 19.08 0.84 -4.95
N ASP A 125 19.28 -0.43 -4.57
CA ASP A 125 20.31 -1.31 -5.14
C ASP A 125 19.92 -1.85 -6.53
N ALA A 126 18.60 -1.94 -6.83
CA ALA A 126 18.09 -2.45 -8.10
C ALA A 126 16.87 -1.65 -8.59
N PRO A 127 17.03 -0.35 -8.95
CA PRO A 127 15.92 0.56 -9.19
C PRO A 127 15.07 0.25 -10.43
N HIS A 128 15.54 -0.62 -11.30
CA HIS A 128 14.81 -1.11 -12.47
C HIS A 128 13.93 -2.32 -12.18
N LYS A 129 14.06 -2.92 -10.99
CA LYS A 129 13.24 -4.06 -10.55
C LYS A 129 12.16 -3.63 -9.56
N ALA A 130 11.06 -4.37 -9.53
CA ALA A 130 10.11 -4.27 -8.43
C ALA A 130 10.67 -5.00 -7.20
N ILE A 131 10.42 -4.43 -6.02
CA ILE A 131 10.72 -5.10 -4.75
C ILE A 131 9.38 -5.36 -4.08
N ALA A 132 9.13 -6.59 -3.69
CA ALA A 132 7.83 -7.00 -3.15
C ALA A 132 7.98 -7.77 -1.84
N SER A 133 7.03 -7.59 -0.94
CA SER A 133 6.96 -8.38 0.29
C SER A 133 6.69 -9.85 -0.06
N ALA A 134 7.43 -10.75 0.60
CA ALA A 134 7.27 -12.20 0.46
C ALA A 134 6.70 -12.78 1.75
N TYR A 135 5.50 -13.34 1.66
CA TYR A 135 4.76 -13.96 2.76
C TYR A 135 3.84 -15.07 2.22
N ALA A 136 3.48 -16.03 3.05
CA ALA A 136 2.59 -17.15 2.70
C ALA A 136 2.98 -17.87 1.38
N GLY A 137 4.28 -17.97 1.09
CA GLY A 137 4.78 -18.64 -0.13
C GLY A 137 4.56 -17.88 -1.44
N THR A 138 4.23 -16.59 -1.38
CA THR A 138 3.97 -15.74 -2.56
C THR A 138 4.61 -14.36 -2.39
N VAL A 139 4.55 -13.54 -3.45
CA VAL A 139 4.90 -12.12 -3.40
C VAL A 139 3.65 -11.25 -3.52
N GLY A 140 3.67 -10.10 -2.86
CA GLY A 140 2.56 -9.14 -2.87
C GLY A 140 2.96 -7.77 -2.34
N VAL A 141 1.96 -6.97 -2.03
CA VAL A 141 2.14 -5.66 -1.40
C VAL A 141 2.28 -5.81 0.13
N PRO A 142 2.97 -4.88 0.81
CA PRO A 142 3.64 -3.69 0.25
C PRO A 142 4.73 -4.04 -0.77
N ALA A 143 4.80 -3.21 -1.82
CA ALA A 143 5.80 -3.36 -2.87
C ALA A 143 6.21 -2.00 -3.42
N ILE A 144 7.45 -1.86 -3.88
CA ILE A 144 7.87 -0.70 -4.67
C ILE A 144 7.98 -1.09 -6.13
N LEU A 145 7.27 -0.37 -6.99
CA LEU A 145 7.20 -0.58 -8.43
C LEU A 145 8.03 0.48 -9.14
N PRO A 146 8.95 0.12 -10.05
CA PRO A 146 9.77 1.08 -10.77
C PRO A 146 8.94 1.91 -11.75
N CYS A 147 9.31 3.16 -12.00
CA CYS A 147 8.60 4.05 -12.93
C CYS A 147 8.51 3.47 -14.36
N ALA A 148 9.44 2.63 -14.76
CA ALA A 148 9.39 1.93 -16.06
C ALA A 148 8.13 1.06 -16.23
N TRP A 149 7.41 0.72 -15.14
CA TRP A 149 6.15 -0.03 -15.20
C TRP A 149 4.92 0.87 -15.24
N PHE A 150 5.05 2.19 -15.05
CA PHE A 150 3.90 3.10 -14.91
C PHE A 150 3.02 3.13 -16.16
N ALA A 151 3.61 3.09 -17.36
CA ALA A 151 2.84 3.05 -18.60
C ALA A 151 1.92 1.83 -18.67
N GLU A 152 2.35 0.65 -18.21
CA GLU A 152 1.51 -0.55 -18.15
C GLU A 152 0.48 -0.48 -17.01
N LEU A 153 0.90 -0.02 -15.84
CA LEU A 153 0.03 0.16 -14.69
C LEU A 153 -1.13 1.13 -14.98
N ALA A 154 -0.89 2.15 -15.81
CA ALA A 154 -1.91 3.10 -16.27
C ALA A 154 -3.00 2.46 -17.15
N HIS A 155 -2.81 1.23 -17.65
CA HIS A 155 -3.77 0.50 -18.46
C HIS A 155 -4.41 -0.70 -17.73
N LEU A 156 -4.15 -0.87 -16.42
CA LEU A 156 -4.76 -1.92 -15.64
C LEU A 156 -6.29 -1.75 -15.56
N SER A 157 -6.99 -2.86 -15.59
CA SER A 157 -8.45 -2.92 -15.50
C SER A 157 -8.92 -4.16 -14.71
N GLY A 158 -10.13 -4.11 -14.19
CA GLY A 158 -10.73 -5.20 -13.43
C GLY A 158 -9.99 -5.47 -12.11
N ASP A 159 -10.04 -6.71 -11.65
CA ASP A 159 -9.41 -7.13 -10.38
C ASP A 159 -7.89 -7.34 -10.48
N ARG A 160 -7.29 -7.07 -11.65
CA ARG A 160 -5.86 -7.19 -11.85
C ARG A 160 -5.13 -6.11 -11.06
N GLY A 161 -4.65 -6.48 -9.87
CA GLY A 161 -3.88 -5.61 -8.99
C GLY A 161 -2.37 -5.81 -9.10
N ALA A 162 -1.62 -5.15 -8.23
CA ALA A 162 -0.17 -5.27 -8.16
C ALA A 162 0.31 -6.73 -8.00
N ARG A 163 -0.41 -7.57 -7.26
CA ARG A 163 -0.05 -8.99 -7.02
C ARG A 163 0.04 -9.80 -8.32
N GLU A 164 -0.91 -9.64 -9.24
CA GLU A 164 -0.89 -10.37 -10.52
C GLU A 164 0.26 -9.90 -11.41
N LEU A 165 0.50 -8.59 -11.44
CA LEU A 165 1.62 -8.03 -12.19
C LEU A 165 2.96 -8.55 -11.65
N LEU A 166 3.15 -8.56 -10.33
CA LEU A 166 4.35 -9.07 -9.68
C LEU A 166 4.58 -10.56 -10.01
N ARG A 167 3.51 -11.37 -9.99
CA ARG A 167 3.61 -12.80 -10.34
C ARG A 167 3.93 -13.01 -11.81
N GLY A 168 3.33 -12.24 -12.70
CA GLY A 168 3.57 -12.32 -14.15
C GLY A 168 4.98 -11.93 -14.57
N ARG A 169 5.73 -11.25 -13.69
CA ARG A 169 7.10 -10.76 -13.94
C ARG A 169 8.10 -11.22 -12.88
N ALA A 170 8.00 -12.46 -12.45
CA ALA A 170 8.81 -12.99 -11.35
C ALA A 170 10.33 -12.80 -11.52
N ASP A 171 10.84 -12.79 -12.75
CA ASP A 171 12.24 -12.50 -13.10
C ASP A 171 12.66 -11.04 -12.87
N GLN A 172 11.71 -10.13 -12.80
CA GLN A 172 11.90 -8.69 -12.55
C GLN A 172 11.50 -8.27 -11.13
N VAL A 173 11.24 -9.23 -10.23
CA VAL A 173 10.82 -8.99 -8.85
C VAL A 173 11.86 -9.54 -7.89
N ILE A 174 12.29 -8.72 -6.93
CA ILE A 174 13.13 -9.15 -5.81
C ILE A 174 12.23 -9.29 -4.57
N PRO A 175 12.10 -10.49 -3.99
CA PRO A 175 11.31 -10.70 -2.80
C PRO A 175 12.06 -10.26 -1.54
N VAL A 176 11.36 -9.61 -0.61
CA VAL A 176 11.83 -9.30 0.75
C VAL A 176 10.93 -9.99 1.75
N ALA A 177 11.48 -10.90 2.52
CA ALA A 177 10.71 -11.71 3.48
C ALA A 177 10.07 -10.84 4.58
N GLU A 178 8.76 -11.05 4.80
CA GLU A 178 8.00 -10.47 5.90
C GLU A 178 6.85 -11.42 6.29
N PRO A 179 7.13 -12.46 7.07
CA PRO A 179 6.14 -13.48 7.41
C PRO A 179 4.92 -12.93 8.18
N GLU A 180 5.07 -11.81 8.88
CA GLU A 180 4.00 -11.17 9.65
C GLU A 180 2.88 -10.57 8.78
N LEU A 181 3.09 -10.43 7.47
CA LEU A 181 2.08 -9.92 6.52
C LEU A 181 1.03 -10.97 6.09
N THR A 182 0.97 -12.12 6.74
CA THR A 182 -0.02 -13.16 6.43
C THR A 182 -1.44 -12.84 6.90
N HIS A 183 -1.66 -11.71 7.55
CA HIS A 183 -2.88 -11.39 8.29
C HIS A 183 -3.54 -10.12 7.74
N ASP A 184 -4.19 -10.24 6.57
CA ASP A 184 -5.07 -9.19 6.07
C ASP A 184 -6.37 -9.15 6.91
N VAL A 185 -6.97 -7.98 7.07
CA VAL A 185 -8.27 -7.82 7.74
C VAL A 185 -9.38 -7.92 6.69
N ASP A 186 -10.00 -9.08 6.54
CA ASP A 186 -11.07 -9.33 5.56
C ASP A 186 -12.44 -9.60 6.18
N VAL A 187 -12.46 -10.14 7.39
CA VAL A 187 -13.68 -10.46 8.15
C VAL A 187 -13.58 -9.92 9.58
N PRO A 188 -14.70 -9.82 10.34
CA PRO A 188 -14.68 -9.29 11.71
C PRO A 188 -13.71 -10.00 12.67
N ASP A 189 -13.52 -11.29 12.50
CA ASP A 189 -12.60 -12.09 13.34
C ASP A 189 -11.13 -11.69 13.11
N ASP A 190 -10.74 -11.33 11.89
CA ASP A 190 -9.39 -10.83 11.58
C ASP A 190 -9.11 -9.52 12.33
N LEU A 191 -10.13 -8.65 12.43
CA LEU A 191 -10.03 -7.40 13.16
C LEU A 191 -9.81 -7.64 14.66
N GLY A 192 -10.47 -8.65 15.23
CA GLY A 192 -10.27 -9.10 16.61
C GLY A 192 -8.83 -9.61 16.84
N ALA A 193 -8.33 -10.44 15.93
CA ALA A 193 -6.98 -10.95 15.99
C ALA A 193 -5.91 -9.84 15.83
N ALA A 194 -6.13 -8.88 14.92
CA ALA A 194 -5.24 -7.74 14.74
C ALA A 194 -5.16 -6.86 15.99
N ARG A 195 -6.28 -6.59 16.66
CA ARG A 195 -6.35 -5.84 17.93
C ARG A 195 -5.60 -6.54 19.05
N ALA A 196 -5.74 -7.87 19.15
CA ALA A 196 -5.05 -8.65 20.16
C ALA A 196 -3.51 -8.60 20.01
N ARG A 197 -3.01 -8.65 18.77
CA ARG A 197 -1.58 -8.52 18.46
C ARG A 197 -1.05 -7.12 18.77
N ASP A 198 -1.76 -6.08 18.37
CA ASP A 198 -1.39 -4.68 18.63
C ASP A 198 -1.22 -4.45 20.13
N ALA A 199 -2.20 -4.90 20.94
CA ALA A 199 -2.14 -4.82 22.38
C ALA A 199 -1.02 -5.69 23.03
N ALA A 200 -0.56 -6.74 22.37
CA ALA A 200 0.60 -7.51 22.82
C ALA A 200 1.90 -6.77 22.58
N MET A 201 2.06 -6.16 21.40
CA MET A 201 3.24 -5.37 21.04
C MET A 201 3.42 -4.13 21.93
N GLU A 202 2.31 -3.45 22.32
CA GLU A 202 2.35 -2.31 23.23
C GLU A 202 2.81 -2.69 24.67
N ARG A 203 2.64 -3.95 25.08
CA ARG A 203 3.09 -4.42 26.42
C ARG A 203 4.57 -4.80 26.47
N GLU A 204 5.23 -4.97 25.33
CA GLU A 204 6.65 -5.34 25.24
C GLU A 204 7.59 -4.13 25.10
N HIS A 205 7.02 -2.91 25.03
CA HIS A 205 7.73 -1.63 24.93
C HIS A 205 7.48 -0.76 26.16
#